data_5837bbc39e3d63d9d3a1e2ce4c981367
#
_entry.id   5837bbc39e3d63d9d3a1e2ce4c981367
#
_cell.length_a   1.000
_cell.length_b   1.000
_cell.length_c   1.000
_cell.angle_alpha   90.00
_cell.angle_beta   90.00
_cell.angle_gamma   90.00
#
_symmetry.space_group_name_H-M   'P 1'
#
loop_
_entity.id
_entity.type
_entity.pdbx_description
1 polymer ?
#
loop_
_entity_poly.entity_id
_entity_poly.type
_entity_poly.pdbx_seq_one_letter_code
_entity_poly.pdbx_strand_id
1 'polypeptide(L)'
;LQEMNIPCYLTVNIEEARMRDIPEYDLVTIIGNITDNQMKAVPLVTDRDKRYVLFELEMLDNTIRIFAKNGMPPQQPVKMPHEDWFHGVGLHNVRETLERHGGALVTEVQDDFFLTMGVLPLGEGRKAVYYKGVPGRE
;
A
#
# COMPACT_ATOMS: atom_id res chain seq x y z
N LEU A 1 -5.76 6.41 16.37
CA LEU A 1 -6.08 7.55 15.51
C LEU A 1 -7.25 8.35 16.04
N GLN A 2 -8.24 7.65 16.60
CA GLN A 2 -9.40 8.35 17.13
C GLN A 2 -9.04 9.30 18.25
N GLU A 3 -8.06 8.92 19.03
CA GLU A 3 -7.62 9.76 20.14
C GLU A 3 -7.01 11.07 19.65
N MET A 4 -6.49 11.07 18.44
CA MET A 4 -5.90 12.26 17.85
C MET A 4 -6.85 12.97 16.88
N ASN A 5 -8.05 12.45 16.74
CA ASN A 5 -9.04 13.02 15.80
C ASN A 5 -8.51 13.12 14.39
N ILE A 6 -7.82 12.09 13.94
CA ILE A 6 -7.29 12.06 12.59
C ILE A 6 -8.34 11.49 11.65
N PRO A 7 -8.71 12.25 10.62
CA PRO A 7 -9.67 11.74 9.64
C PRO A 7 -9.14 10.49 8.96
N CYS A 8 -9.97 9.47 8.91
CA CYS A 8 -9.62 8.20 8.26
C CYS A 8 -10.69 7.88 7.23
N TYR A 9 -10.25 7.69 6.00
CA TYR A 9 -11.15 7.38 4.89
C TYR A 9 -10.83 5.97 4.40
N LEU A 10 -11.83 5.10 4.49
CA LEU A 10 -11.64 3.70 4.12
C LEU A 10 -12.68 3.32 3.09
N THR A 11 -12.23 2.80 1.97
CA THR A 11 -13.11 2.29 0.93
C THR A 11 -12.67 0.88 0.60
N VAL A 12 -13.61 -0.06 0.67
CA VAL A 12 -13.33 -1.45 0.35
C VAL A 12 -14.42 -1.93 -0.59
N ASN A 13 -14.02 -2.28 -1.81
CA ASN A 13 -14.95 -2.73 -2.82
C ASN A 13 -14.36 -3.97 -3.49
N ILE A 14 -14.52 -5.11 -2.82
CA ILE A 14 -13.96 -6.36 -3.30
C ILE A 14 -15.00 -7.46 -3.15
N GLU A 15 -14.85 -8.48 -3.99
CA GLU A 15 -15.68 -9.69 -3.91
C GLU A 15 -14.90 -10.74 -3.14
N GLU A 16 -15.35 -11.04 -1.96
CA GLU A 16 -14.64 -11.96 -1.09
C GLU A 16 -14.40 -13.32 -1.75
N ALA A 17 -15.38 -13.81 -2.48
CA ALA A 17 -15.27 -15.12 -3.10
C ALA A 17 -14.11 -15.20 -4.10
N ARG A 18 -13.74 -14.08 -4.69
CA ARG A 18 -12.67 -14.06 -5.68
C ARG A 18 -11.29 -13.93 -5.05
N MET A 19 -11.23 -13.83 -3.73
CA MET A 19 -9.96 -13.68 -3.03
C MET A 19 -9.44 -14.96 -2.44
N ARG A 20 -10.14 -16.08 -2.68
CA ARG A 20 -9.74 -17.32 -2.02
C ARG A 20 -8.37 -17.84 -2.44
N ASP A 21 -7.87 -17.39 -3.58
CA ASP A 21 -6.55 -17.82 -4.04
C ASP A 21 -5.43 -17.05 -3.37
N ILE A 22 -5.77 -16.04 -2.60
CA ILE A 22 -4.75 -15.23 -1.92
C ILE A 22 -4.68 -15.69 -0.47
N PRO A 23 -3.52 -16.18 -0.03
CA PRO A 23 -3.40 -16.62 1.37
C PRO A 23 -3.72 -15.48 2.33
N GLU A 24 -4.42 -15.82 3.39
CA GLU A 24 -4.80 -14.81 4.38
C GLU A 24 -3.57 -14.11 4.96
N TYR A 25 -2.50 -14.87 5.17
CA TYR A 25 -1.27 -14.29 5.69
C TYR A 25 -0.75 -13.19 4.78
N ASP A 26 -0.84 -13.39 3.47
CA ASP A 26 -0.36 -12.39 2.52
C ASP A 26 -1.22 -11.12 2.56
N LEU A 27 -2.53 -11.29 2.72
CA LEU A 27 -3.41 -10.14 2.85
C LEU A 27 -3.10 -9.34 4.10
N VAL A 28 -2.86 -10.04 5.20
CA VAL A 28 -2.50 -9.38 6.45
C VAL A 28 -1.18 -8.63 6.30
N THR A 29 -0.22 -9.23 5.61
CA THR A 29 1.06 -8.59 5.37
C THR A 29 0.88 -7.30 4.58
N ILE A 30 0.10 -7.36 3.50
CA ILE A 30 -0.09 -6.20 2.65
C ILE A 30 -0.81 -5.08 3.40
N ILE A 31 -1.98 -5.39 3.91
CA ILE A 31 -2.81 -4.36 4.54
C ILE A 31 -2.18 -3.86 5.83
N GLY A 32 -1.70 -4.77 6.65
CA GLY A 32 -1.12 -4.41 7.93
C GLY A 32 0.09 -3.52 7.81
N ASN A 33 1.00 -3.83 6.90
CA ASN A 33 2.21 -3.04 6.77
C ASN A 33 1.95 -1.67 6.15
N ILE A 34 1.01 -1.59 5.21
CA ILE A 34 0.68 -0.30 4.63
C ILE A 34 0.04 0.61 5.67
N THR A 35 -0.95 0.08 6.40
CA THR A 35 -1.63 0.90 7.40
C THR A 35 -0.72 1.23 8.57
N ASP A 36 0.17 0.32 8.95
CA ASP A 36 1.12 0.60 10.00
C ASP A 36 2.04 1.74 9.62
N ASN A 37 2.47 1.75 8.36
CA ASN A 37 3.31 2.83 7.85
C ASN A 37 2.58 4.17 7.92
N GLN A 38 1.30 4.17 7.58
CA GLN A 38 0.50 5.39 7.66
C GLN A 38 0.37 5.89 9.09
N MET A 39 0.14 4.97 10.01
CA MET A 39 -0.07 5.33 11.41
C MET A 39 1.19 5.82 12.09
N LYS A 40 2.34 5.46 11.56
CA LYS A 40 3.59 5.97 12.11
C LYS A 40 3.91 7.36 11.60
N ALA A 41 3.45 7.69 10.40
CA ALA A 41 3.75 8.98 9.80
C ALA A 41 2.85 10.09 10.27
N VAL A 42 1.54 9.84 10.31
CA VAL A 42 0.55 10.89 10.53
C VAL A 42 0.71 11.62 11.87
N PRO A 43 0.99 10.94 12.98
CA PRO A 43 1.15 11.66 14.25
C PRO A 43 2.28 12.67 14.25
N LEU A 44 3.22 12.53 13.32
CA LEU A 44 4.36 13.44 13.25
C LEU A 44 4.08 14.70 12.46
N VAL A 45 2.90 14.78 11.84
CA VAL A 45 2.50 15.97 11.12
C VAL A 45 2.08 17.01 12.15
N THR A 46 2.76 18.17 12.14
CA THR A 46 2.47 19.19 13.13
C THR A 46 1.20 19.97 12.81
N ASP A 47 0.93 20.18 11.53
CA ASP A 47 -0.28 20.90 11.11
C ASP A 47 -1.46 19.93 11.15
N ARG A 48 -2.35 20.13 12.09
CA ARG A 48 -3.49 19.23 12.28
C ARG A 48 -4.37 19.12 11.05
N ASP A 49 -4.47 20.20 10.28
CA ASP A 49 -5.33 20.19 9.10
C ASP A 49 -4.77 19.30 8.00
N LYS A 50 -3.51 18.90 8.12
CA LYS A 50 -2.87 18.04 7.13
C LYS A 50 -2.74 16.59 7.59
N ARG A 51 -3.39 16.24 8.70
CA ARG A 51 -3.38 14.87 9.20
C ARG A 51 -4.57 14.12 8.63
N TYR A 52 -4.29 13.08 7.89
CA TYR A 52 -5.34 12.22 7.37
C TYR A 52 -4.75 10.91 6.90
N VAL A 53 -5.60 9.90 6.83
CA VAL A 53 -5.24 8.59 6.32
C VAL A 53 -6.34 8.18 5.36
N LEU A 54 -5.95 7.77 4.16
CA LEU A 54 -6.88 7.28 3.16
C LEU A 54 -6.39 5.90 2.71
N PHE A 55 -7.30 4.94 2.65
CA PHE A 55 -6.96 3.59 2.23
C PHE A 55 -8.10 3.03 1.41
N GLU A 56 -7.78 2.56 0.21
CA GLU A 56 -8.77 2.03 -0.72
C GLU A 56 -8.34 0.70 -1.27
N LEU A 57 -9.25 -0.26 -1.25
CA LEU A 57 -9.09 -1.52 -1.93
C LEU A 57 -10.22 -1.64 -2.93
N GLU A 58 -9.90 -1.84 -4.18
CA GLU A 58 -10.89 -1.88 -5.22
C GLU A 58 -10.60 -3.02 -6.18
N MET A 59 -11.62 -3.81 -6.48
CA MET A 59 -11.48 -4.90 -7.42
C MET A 59 -11.90 -4.43 -8.81
N LEU A 60 -10.98 -4.52 -9.74
CA LEU A 60 -11.22 -4.15 -11.13
C LEU A 60 -10.80 -5.34 -12.00
N ASP A 61 -11.77 -5.93 -12.69
CA ASP A 61 -11.51 -7.12 -13.49
C ASP A 61 -10.89 -8.19 -12.60
N ASN A 62 -9.73 -8.70 -12.94
CA ASN A 62 -9.07 -9.74 -12.16
C ASN A 62 -7.92 -9.19 -11.34
N THR A 63 -8.08 -7.96 -10.84
CA THR A 63 -7.01 -7.31 -10.12
C THR A 63 -7.57 -6.53 -8.95
N ILE A 64 -6.88 -6.57 -7.84
CA ILE A 64 -7.18 -5.69 -6.71
C ILE A 64 -6.23 -4.52 -6.79
N ARG A 65 -6.78 -3.32 -6.81
CA ARG A 65 -6.00 -2.11 -6.77
C ARG A 65 -5.95 -1.62 -5.34
N ILE A 66 -4.76 -1.32 -4.89
CA ILE A 66 -4.52 -0.80 -3.54
C ILE A 66 -4.07 0.64 -3.69
N PHE A 67 -4.74 1.54 -3.00
CA PHE A 67 -4.39 2.94 -3.02
C PHE A 67 -4.41 3.47 -1.60
N ALA A 68 -3.28 4.02 -1.16
CA ALA A 68 -3.17 4.54 0.20
C ALA A 68 -2.46 5.87 0.15
N LYS A 69 -2.96 6.82 0.93
CA LYS A 69 -2.39 8.15 0.97
C LYS A 69 -2.50 8.68 2.39
N ASN A 70 -1.47 9.34 2.85
CA ASN A 70 -1.49 9.91 4.19
C ASN A 70 -0.63 11.16 4.24
N GLY A 71 -0.99 12.06 5.14
CA GLY A 71 -0.14 13.19 5.41
C GLY A 71 1.16 12.76 6.05
N MET A 72 2.19 13.54 5.85
CA MET A 72 3.48 13.30 6.48
C MET A 72 4.16 14.64 6.69
N PRO A 73 5.18 14.69 7.56
CA PRO A 73 5.89 15.95 7.76
C PRO A 73 6.51 16.44 6.46
N PRO A 74 6.61 17.75 6.27
CA PRO A 74 7.23 18.28 5.07
C PRO A 74 8.63 17.72 4.89
N GLN A 75 9.00 17.43 3.66
CA GLN A 75 10.29 16.85 3.37
C GLN A 75 11.39 17.87 3.52
N GLN A 76 12.48 17.44 4.13
CA GLN A 76 13.63 18.30 4.32
C GLN A 76 14.54 18.22 3.11
N PRO A 77 15.16 19.33 2.75
CA PRO A 77 16.14 19.28 1.68
C PRO A 77 17.38 18.53 2.10
N VAL A 78 17.63 18.45 3.41
CA VAL A 78 18.78 17.73 3.92
C VAL A 78 18.53 16.23 3.80
N LYS A 79 19.58 15.50 3.46
CA LYS A 79 19.48 14.06 3.37
C LYS A 79 19.13 13.46 4.74
N MET A 80 18.07 12.77 4.81
CA MET A 80 17.56 12.19 6.05
C MET A 80 17.26 10.71 5.85
N PRO A 81 17.25 9.95 6.92
CA PRO A 81 16.90 8.54 6.83
C PRO A 81 15.39 8.31 6.71
N HIS A 82 14.62 9.37 6.43
CA HIS A 82 13.17 9.19 6.35
C HIS A 82 12.79 8.24 5.21
N GLU A 83 13.65 8.10 4.24
CA GLU A 83 13.39 7.15 3.17
C GLU A 83 13.36 5.73 3.72
N ASP A 84 14.34 5.40 4.56
CA ASP A 84 14.34 4.11 5.23
C ASP A 84 13.16 4.00 6.17
N TRP A 85 12.79 5.12 6.74
CA TRP A 85 11.71 5.17 7.68
C TRP A 85 10.38 4.84 7.02
N PHE A 86 10.14 5.37 5.81
CA PHE A 86 8.91 5.09 5.09
C PHE A 86 8.97 3.83 4.25
N HIS A 87 10.15 3.45 3.81
CA HIS A 87 10.32 2.30 2.94
C HIS A 87 10.98 1.13 3.65
N GLY A 88 10.86 1.07 4.97
CA GLY A 88 11.54 0.06 5.74
C GLY A 88 11.00 -1.34 5.48
N VAL A 89 11.27 -2.23 6.43
CA VAL A 89 10.97 -3.65 6.27
C VAL A 89 9.52 -3.90 5.91
N GLY A 90 8.61 -3.11 6.50
CA GLY A 90 7.19 -3.32 6.24
C GLY A 90 6.82 -3.16 4.78
N LEU A 91 7.20 -2.04 4.17
CA LEU A 91 6.86 -1.82 2.77
C LEU A 91 7.66 -2.73 1.84
N HIS A 92 8.86 -3.09 2.25
CA HIS A 92 9.62 -4.08 1.48
C HIS A 92 8.87 -5.41 1.45
N ASN A 93 8.31 -5.81 2.57
CA ASN A 93 7.53 -7.04 2.63
C ASN A 93 6.28 -6.97 1.77
N VAL A 94 5.65 -5.80 1.71
CA VAL A 94 4.49 -5.62 0.85
C VAL A 94 4.90 -5.79 -0.61
N ARG A 95 6.01 -5.17 -0.99
CA ARG A 95 6.48 -5.28 -2.37
C ARG A 95 6.77 -6.72 -2.73
N GLU A 96 7.49 -7.43 -1.88
CA GLU A 96 7.80 -8.83 -2.15
C GLU A 96 6.54 -9.68 -2.26
N THR A 97 5.59 -9.43 -1.37
CA THR A 97 4.35 -10.20 -1.40
C THR A 97 3.58 -9.96 -2.67
N LEU A 98 3.45 -8.70 -3.07
CA LEU A 98 2.74 -8.39 -4.30
C LEU A 98 3.45 -8.99 -5.52
N GLU A 99 4.78 -8.90 -5.53
CA GLU A 99 5.54 -9.41 -6.67
C GLU A 99 5.45 -10.93 -6.78
N ARG A 100 5.35 -11.63 -5.65
CA ARG A 100 5.16 -13.08 -5.69
C ARG A 100 3.85 -13.46 -6.37
N HIS A 101 2.88 -12.58 -6.32
CA HIS A 101 1.58 -12.80 -6.97
C HIS A 101 1.50 -12.18 -8.34
N GLY A 102 2.61 -11.70 -8.86
CA GLY A 102 2.63 -11.09 -10.18
C GLY A 102 2.23 -9.63 -10.19
N GLY A 103 2.14 -9.03 -9.02
CA GLY A 103 1.77 -7.62 -8.91
C GLY A 103 2.96 -6.72 -8.74
N ALA A 104 2.69 -5.51 -8.25
CA ALA A 104 3.72 -4.50 -8.11
C ALA A 104 3.34 -3.49 -7.05
N LEU A 105 4.33 -2.79 -6.53
CA LEU A 105 4.13 -1.72 -5.57
C LEU A 105 4.89 -0.49 -6.01
N VAL A 106 4.21 0.65 -5.98
CA VAL A 106 4.83 1.94 -6.27
C VAL A 106 4.56 2.86 -5.10
N THR A 107 5.60 3.57 -4.67
CA THR A 107 5.45 4.56 -3.61
C THR A 107 5.96 5.89 -4.10
N GLU A 108 5.38 6.97 -3.57
CA GLU A 108 5.75 8.31 -3.98
C GLU A 108 5.73 9.22 -2.77
N VAL A 109 6.80 10.00 -2.60
CA VAL A 109 6.91 10.96 -1.52
C VAL A 109 6.75 12.35 -2.13
N GLN A 110 5.76 13.09 -1.66
CA GLN A 110 5.55 14.46 -2.05
C GLN A 110 5.84 15.37 -0.87
N ASP A 111 5.68 16.67 -1.07
CA ASP A 111 6.06 17.64 -0.05
C ASP A 111 5.50 17.30 1.33
N ASP A 112 4.20 17.00 1.39
CA ASP A 112 3.56 16.77 2.68
C ASP A 112 2.64 15.57 2.67
N PHE A 113 2.82 14.64 1.73
CA PHE A 113 2.05 13.41 1.76
C PHE A 113 2.86 12.25 1.18
N PHE A 114 2.44 11.05 1.54
CA PHE A 114 3.04 9.82 1.07
C PHE A 114 1.98 9.00 0.36
N LEU A 115 2.33 8.47 -0.79
CA LEU A 115 1.40 7.73 -1.63
C LEU A 115 1.91 6.31 -1.82
N THR A 116 1.01 5.35 -1.66
CA THR A 116 1.31 3.95 -1.88
C THR A 116 0.28 3.38 -2.85
N MET A 117 0.75 2.78 -3.93
CA MET A 117 -0.13 2.18 -4.91
C MET A 117 0.34 0.77 -5.20
N GLY A 118 -0.59 -0.17 -5.17
CA GLY A 118 -0.26 -1.56 -5.43
C GLY A 118 -1.29 -2.22 -6.30
N VAL A 119 -0.89 -3.28 -6.97
CA VAL A 119 -1.80 -4.10 -7.75
C VAL A 119 -1.56 -5.54 -7.38
N LEU A 120 -2.65 -6.28 -7.19
CA LEU A 120 -2.61 -7.68 -6.81
C LEU A 120 -3.49 -8.45 -7.79
N PRO A 121 -2.88 -9.09 -8.78
CA PRO A 121 -3.65 -9.86 -9.76
C PRO A 121 -4.28 -11.09 -9.12
N LEU A 122 -5.46 -11.46 -9.61
CA LEU A 122 -6.22 -12.58 -9.09
C LEU A 122 -6.50 -13.59 -10.18
N GLY A 123 -6.56 -14.85 -9.78
CA GLY A 123 -7.00 -15.92 -10.68
C GLY A 123 -6.35 -15.88 -12.04
N GLU A 124 -7.18 -15.77 -13.06
CA GLU A 124 -6.70 -15.73 -14.43
C GLU A 124 -5.77 -14.56 -14.69
N GLY A 125 -6.11 -13.40 -14.13
CA GLY A 125 -5.27 -12.24 -14.28
C GLY A 125 -3.89 -12.45 -13.69
N ARG A 126 -3.84 -13.09 -12.53
CA ARG A 126 -2.57 -13.38 -11.88
C ARG A 126 -1.73 -14.32 -12.73
N LYS A 127 -2.37 -15.34 -13.27
CA LYS A 127 -1.69 -16.29 -14.13
C LYS A 127 -1.13 -15.61 -15.35
N ALA A 128 -1.92 -14.76 -15.98
CA ALA A 128 -1.50 -14.07 -17.18
C ALA A 128 -0.28 -13.20 -16.92
N VAL A 129 -0.31 -12.46 -15.82
CA VAL A 129 0.82 -11.60 -15.47
C VAL A 129 2.06 -12.43 -15.21
N TYR A 130 1.89 -13.55 -14.50
CA TYR A 130 3.00 -14.42 -14.19
C TYR A 130 3.71 -14.92 -15.44
N TYR A 131 2.94 -15.33 -16.43
CA TYR A 131 3.52 -15.89 -17.64
C TYR A 131 4.02 -14.85 -18.61
N LYS A 132 3.46 -13.67 -18.59
CA LYS A 132 3.83 -12.64 -19.55
C LYS A 132 4.87 -11.69 -19.02
N GLY A 133 4.83 -11.43 -17.73
CA GLY A 133 5.68 -10.41 -17.15
C GLY A 133 7.01 -10.90 -16.64
N VAL A 134 7.24 -12.20 -16.67
CA VAL A 134 8.47 -12.78 -16.15
C VAL A 134 9.14 -13.55 -17.28
N PRO A 135 10.18 -12.95 -17.85
CA PRO A 135 10.89 -13.61 -18.96
C PRO A 135 11.34 -15.00 -18.57
N GLY A 136 11.24 -15.92 -19.50
CA GLY A 136 11.64 -17.29 -19.26
C GLY A 136 10.54 -18.14 -18.68
N ARG A 137 9.39 -17.59 -18.50
CA ARG A 137 8.26 -18.35 -17.98
C ARG A 137 7.21 -18.64 -19.01
N GLU A 138 7.33 -18.04 -20.15
CA GLU A 138 6.41 -18.35 -21.23
C GLU A 138 6.63 -19.74 -21.77
#